data_0bad0ebf85054cb7e5d0d1425950ef16
#
_entry.id   0bad0ebf85054cb7e5d0d1425950ef16
#
_cell.length_a   1.000
_cell.length_b   1.000
_cell.length_c   1.000
_cell.angle_alpha   90.00
_cell.angle_beta   90.00
_cell.angle_gamma   90.00
#
_symmetry.space_group_name_H-M   'P 1'
#
loop_
_entity.id
_entity.type
_entity.pdbx_description
1 polymer ?
#
loop_
_entity_poly.entity_id
_entity_poly.type
_entity_poly.pdbx_seq_one_letter_code
_entity_poly.pdbx_strand_id
1 'polypeptide(L)'
;MILALALVLAGCGAREPEEAVPNPVATITLTDGSQMRIELRPDIAPNTVNNFIKLANDGFYDGQQIFRVVSNVLIQMGDPNNDGTGDPGYYIKGEFDANGFKNGLSHMRGTVSMARKSDYDTGGSQFFIMEGSYPEYDGNYAAFGTLADAASLETLDQIGSRPVDGSYVPLDRIRIQRIRVETFEAEYPDPETLKKDEIDNRKDGKKK
;
A
#
# COMPACT_ATOMS: atom_id res chain seq x y z
N MET A 1 69.52 -32.80 8.68
CA MET A 1 68.20 -32.51 9.34
C MET A 1 67.69 -31.20 8.77
N ILE A 2 66.73 -31.23 7.85
CA ILE A 2 66.11 -30.06 7.23
C ILE A 2 64.72 -29.92 7.84
N LEU A 3 64.51 -28.85 8.57
CA LEU A 3 63.25 -28.54 9.24
C LEU A 3 62.32 -27.80 8.22
N ALA A 4 61.26 -28.44 7.75
CA ALA A 4 60.28 -27.83 6.89
C ALA A 4 59.25 -27.04 7.75
N LEU A 5 59.24 -25.73 7.57
CA LEU A 5 58.27 -24.85 8.23
C LEU A 5 57.01 -24.80 7.36
N ALA A 6 55.91 -25.40 7.85
CA ALA A 6 54.61 -25.33 7.20
C ALA A 6 53.93 -23.98 7.55
N LEU A 7 53.74 -23.13 6.54
CA LEU A 7 53.00 -21.89 6.64
C LEU A 7 51.50 -22.19 6.52
N VAL A 8 50.75 -22.09 7.61
CA VAL A 8 49.30 -22.16 7.60
C VAL A 8 48.73 -20.80 7.19
N LEU A 9 48.28 -20.68 5.95
CA LEU A 9 47.54 -19.54 5.46
C LEU A 9 46.09 -19.63 6.03
N ALA A 10 45.81 -18.85 7.08
CA ALA A 10 44.44 -18.62 7.52
C ALA A 10 43.71 -17.77 6.47
N GLY A 11 42.93 -18.42 5.61
CA GLY A 11 42.05 -17.73 4.69
C GLY A 11 40.92 -17.02 5.48
N CYS A 12 40.97 -15.68 5.58
CA CYS A 12 39.80 -14.87 5.92
C CYS A 12 38.83 -15.02 4.75
N GLY A 13 37.83 -15.89 4.89
CA GLY A 13 36.67 -15.91 4.02
C GLY A 13 35.92 -14.61 4.18
N ALA A 14 36.06 -13.67 3.27
CA ALA A 14 35.16 -12.55 3.13
C ALA A 14 33.78 -13.14 2.83
N ARG A 15 32.82 -12.93 3.76
CA ARG A 15 31.40 -13.22 3.51
C ARG A 15 31.00 -12.35 2.32
N GLU A 16 30.53 -12.96 1.24
CA GLU A 16 29.88 -12.20 0.17
C GLU A 16 28.74 -11.38 0.80
N PRO A 17 28.57 -10.11 0.39
CA PRO A 17 27.44 -9.31 0.87
C PRO A 17 26.16 -10.06 0.49
N GLU A 18 25.36 -10.39 1.49
CA GLU A 18 24.03 -10.95 1.29
C GLU A 18 23.23 -9.94 0.44
N GLU A 19 22.83 -10.34 -0.76
CA GLU A 19 22.02 -9.46 -1.62
C GLU A 19 20.74 -9.08 -0.87
N ALA A 20 20.53 -7.76 -0.74
CA ALA A 20 19.34 -7.25 -0.08
C ALA A 20 18.09 -7.71 -0.86
N VAL A 21 17.15 -8.37 -0.16
CA VAL A 21 15.88 -8.78 -0.77
C VAL A 21 15.16 -7.52 -1.29
N PRO A 22 14.72 -7.50 -2.56
CA PRO A 22 14.00 -6.36 -3.11
C PRO A 22 12.70 -6.08 -2.37
N ASN A 23 12.26 -4.83 -2.35
CA ASN A 23 10.93 -4.48 -1.87
C ASN A 23 9.83 -5.21 -2.66
N PRO A 24 8.73 -5.64 -2.02
CA PRO A 24 7.64 -6.30 -2.72
C PRO A 24 7.03 -5.39 -3.79
N VAL A 25 6.62 -5.98 -4.91
CA VAL A 25 5.99 -5.25 -6.01
C VAL A 25 4.56 -5.74 -6.21
N ALA A 26 3.60 -4.85 -6.02
CA ALA A 26 2.22 -5.12 -6.36
C ALA A 26 1.94 -4.75 -7.82
N THR A 27 1.16 -5.58 -8.51
CA THR A 27 0.64 -5.28 -9.85
C THR A 27 -0.88 -5.22 -9.80
N ILE A 28 -1.43 -4.04 -10.06
CA ILE A 28 -2.85 -3.83 -10.32
C ILE A 28 -3.07 -4.06 -11.81
N THR A 29 -3.89 -5.04 -12.18
CA THR A 29 -4.30 -5.28 -13.57
C THR A 29 -5.75 -4.87 -13.71
N LEU A 30 -6.05 -3.98 -14.66
CA LEU A 30 -7.42 -3.58 -14.99
C LEU A 30 -8.03 -4.51 -16.06
N THR A 31 -9.35 -4.47 -16.21
CA THR A 31 -10.06 -5.35 -17.16
C THR A 31 -9.82 -4.99 -18.63
N ASP A 32 -9.30 -3.80 -18.91
CA ASP A 32 -8.86 -3.39 -20.27
C ASP A 32 -7.42 -3.82 -20.58
N GLY A 33 -6.74 -4.47 -19.62
CA GLY A 33 -5.37 -4.95 -19.73
C GLY A 33 -4.31 -3.94 -19.28
N SER A 34 -4.67 -2.71 -18.98
CA SER A 34 -3.73 -1.72 -18.44
C SER A 34 -3.27 -2.11 -17.03
N GLN A 35 -2.08 -1.68 -16.64
CA GLN A 35 -1.47 -2.06 -15.39
C GLN A 35 -0.84 -0.88 -14.68
N MET A 36 -0.82 -0.95 -13.34
CA MET A 36 -0.01 -0.10 -12.47
C MET A 36 0.80 -0.99 -11.54
N ARG A 37 2.11 -0.73 -11.46
CA ARG A 37 3.03 -1.44 -10.56
C ARG A 37 3.39 -0.53 -9.41
N ILE A 38 3.37 -1.05 -8.20
CA ILE A 38 3.63 -0.34 -6.95
C ILE A 38 4.81 -1.02 -6.26
N GLU A 39 5.87 -0.29 -5.98
CA GLU A 39 6.90 -0.71 -5.04
C GLU A 39 6.38 -0.43 -3.63
N LEU A 40 6.19 -1.49 -2.83
CA LEU A 40 5.72 -1.39 -1.45
C LEU A 40 6.89 -1.09 -0.52
N ARG A 41 6.63 -0.40 0.59
CA ARG A 41 7.62 0.06 1.54
C ARG A 41 7.38 -0.51 2.95
N PRO A 42 7.72 -1.80 3.17
CA PRO A 42 7.57 -2.44 4.49
C PRO A 42 8.45 -1.81 5.57
N ASP A 43 9.53 -1.13 5.18
CA ASP A 43 10.39 -0.34 6.07
C ASP A 43 9.72 0.94 6.59
N ILE A 44 8.70 1.45 5.90
CA ILE A 44 7.97 2.69 6.23
C ILE A 44 6.65 2.39 6.95
N ALA A 45 5.86 1.43 6.48
CA ALA A 45 4.55 1.09 7.03
C ALA A 45 4.36 -0.44 7.04
N PRO A 46 5.06 -1.16 7.93
CA PRO A 46 5.15 -2.62 7.91
C PRO A 46 3.80 -3.31 8.02
N ASN A 47 2.93 -2.91 8.96
CA ASN A 47 1.64 -3.56 9.14
C ASN A 47 0.66 -3.24 8.01
N THR A 48 0.71 -2.03 7.48
CA THR A 48 -0.09 -1.63 6.31
C THR A 48 0.30 -2.44 5.07
N VAL A 49 1.62 -2.65 4.86
CA VAL A 49 2.13 -3.49 3.77
C VAL A 49 1.73 -4.94 3.96
N ASN A 50 1.88 -5.52 5.17
CA ASN A 50 1.45 -6.89 5.46
C ASN A 50 -0.04 -7.09 5.15
N ASN A 51 -0.88 -6.15 5.59
CA ASN A 51 -2.32 -6.15 5.32
C ASN A 51 -2.62 -6.09 3.82
N PHE A 52 -1.95 -5.20 3.10
CA PHE A 52 -2.14 -5.06 1.66
C PHE A 52 -1.72 -6.34 0.90
N ILE A 53 -0.55 -6.92 1.23
CA ILE A 53 -0.05 -8.17 0.63
C ILE A 53 -1.05 -9.31 0.84
N LYS A 54 -1.50 -9.49 2.09
CA LYS A 54 -2.49 -10.53 2.41
C LYS A 54 -3.76 -10.37 1.58
N LEU A 55 -4.39 -9.20 1.62
CA LEU A 55 -5.63 -8.95 0.89
C LEU A 55 -5.46 -9.12 -0.63
N ALA A 56 -4.34 -8.66 -1.20
CA ALA A 56 -4.06 -8.76 -2.62
C ALA A 56 -3.88 -10.22 -3.07
N ASN A 57 -3.09 -10.99 -2.31
CA ASN A 57 -2.79 -12.37 -2.67
C ASN A 57 -3.96 -13.34 -2.35
N ASP A 58 -4.81 -13.02 -1.37
CA ASP A 58 -6.09 -13.71 -1.12
C ASP A 58 -7.17 -13.39 -2.18
N GLY A 59 -6.90 -12.46 -3.12
CA GLY A 59 -7.84 -12.08 -4.18
C GLY A 59 -8.97 -11.16 -3.73
N PHE A 60 -8.84 -10.52 -2.56
CA PHE A 60 -9.86 -9.62 -2.01
C PHE A 60 -10.24 -8.47 -2.94
N TYR A 61 -9.28 -7.96 -3.71
CA TYR A 61 -9.48 -6.82 -4.63
C TYR A 61 -10.03 -7.21 -6.00
N ASP A 62 -10.13 -8.51 -6.31
CA ASP A 62 -10.52 -8.98 -7.63
C ASP A 62 -11.98 -8.60 -7.95
N GLY A 63 -12.20 -7.99 -9.11
CA GLY A 63 -13.50 -7.53 -9.56
C GLY A 63 -14.01 -6.22 -8.97
N GLN A 64 -13.32 -5.64 -7.99
CA GLN A 64 -13.65 -4.33 -7.42
C GLN A 64 -13.42 -3.20 -8.44
N GLN A 65 -13.78 -1.98 -8.07
CA GLN A 65 -13.69 -0.81 -8.93
C GLN A 65 -12.75 0.26 -8.35
N ILE A 66 -12.18 1.07 -9.23
CA ILE A 66 -11.73 2.40 -8.87
C ILE A 66 -13.00 3.24 -8.76
N PHE A 67 -13.51 3.42 -7.53
CA PHE A 67 -14.83 3.98 -7.29
C PHE A 67 -14.84 5.50 -7.12
N ARG A 68 -13.66 6.11 -6.95
CA ARG A 68 -13.53 7.56 -6.79
C ARG A 68 -12.32 8.07 -7.54
N VAL A 69 -12.49 9.12 -8.32
CA VAL A 69 -11.43 9.81 -9.05
C VAL A 69 -11.58 11.32 -8.81
N VAL A 70 -10.60 11.93 -8.18
CA VAL A 70 -10.50 13.37 -7.99
C VAL A 70 -9.34 13.86 -8.84
N SER A 71 -9.66 14.35 -10.02
CA SER A 71 -8.64 14.75 -11.03
C SER A 71 -7.58 15.67 -10.45
N ASN A 72 -6.32 15.42 -10.78
CA ASN A 72 -5.11 16.06 -10.25
C ASN A 72 -4.86 15.85 -8.74
N VAL A 73 -5.69 15.08 -8.03
CA VAL A 73 -5.53 14.82 -6.60
C VAL A 73 -5.22 13.35 -6.35
N LEU A 74 -6.19 12.46 -6.60
CA LEU A 74 -6.04 11.03 -6.32
C LEU A 74 -7.07 10.16 -7.05
N ILE A 75 -6.76 8.87 -7.16
CA ILE A 75 -7.72 7.80 -7.44
C ILE A 75 -7.84 6.88 -6.22
N GLN A 76 -9.05 6.41 -5.89
CA GLN A 76 -9.31 5.57 -4.70
C GLN A 76 -10.02 4.28 -5.07
N MET A 77 -9.59 3.18 -4.42
CA MET A 77 -10.06 1.82 -4.66
C MET A 77 -9.96 0.96 -3.40
N GLY A 78 -10.25 -0.34 -3.50
CA GLY A 78 -10.10 -1.29 -2.40
C GLY A 78 -11.35 -1.41 -1.51
N ASP A 79 -12.50 -0.96 -2.01
CA ASP A 79 -13.80 -1.08 -1.36
C ASP A 79 -14.61 -2.23 -1.98
N PRO A 80 -14.93 -3.28 -1.22
CA PRO A 80 -15.76 -4.38 -1.72
C PRO A 80 -17.19 -3.96 -2.12
N ASN A 81 -17.71 -2.87 -1.55
CA ASN A 81 -19.03 -2.32 -1.88
C ASN A 81 -18.97 -1.33 -3.06
N ASN A 82 -17.79 -0.81 -3.40
CA ASN A 82 -17.56 0.20 -4.45
C ASN A 82 -18.34 1.52 -4.25
N ASP A 83 -18.62 1.91 -2.99
CA ASP A 83 -19.37 3.12 -2.62
C ASP A 83 -18.71 3.93 -1.48
N GLY A 84 -17.53 3.51 -1.03
CA GLY A 84 -16.76 4.11 0.05
C GLY A 84 -17.07 3.55 1.44
N THR A 85 -18.02 2.61 1.59
CA THR A 85 -18.50 2.13 2.90
C THR A 85 -17.88 0.79 3.32
N GLY A 86 -17.37 0.01 2.38
CA GLY A 86 -16.88 -1.34 2.60
C GLY A 86 -15.49 -1.39 3.25
N ASP A 87 -15.19 -2.52 3.85
CA ASP A 87 -13.93 -2.83 4.50
C ASP A 87 -13.73 -4.37 4.57
N PRO A 88 -12.57 -4.88 5.00
CA PRO A 88 -12.28 -6.32 5.03
C PRO A 88 -12.88 -7.04 6.26
N GLY A 89 -13.72 -6.39 7.05
CA GLY A 89 -14.29 -6.94 8.30
C GLY A 89 -13.49 -6.59 9.56
N TYR A 90 -12.37 -5.90 9.42
CA TYR A 90 -11.49 -5.46 10.50
C TYR A 90 -10.85 -4.11 10.16
N TYR A 91 -10.13 -3.53 11.13
CA TYR A 91 -9.27 -2.37 10.93
C TYR A 91 -7.82 -2.72 11.25
N ILE A 92 -6.90 -1.83 10.87
CA ILE A 92 -5.50 -1.84 11.25
C ILE A 92 -5.14 -0.51 11.93
N LYS A 93 -4.13 -0.53 12.78
CA LYS A 93 -3.58 0.68 13.38
C LYS A 93 -2.99 1.58 12.29
N GLY A 94 -3.27 2.88 12.37
CA GLY A 94 -2.73 3.86 11.43
C GLY A 94 -1.24 4.11 11.63
N GLU A 95 -0.42 3.87 10.61
CA GLU A 95 1.04 4.04 10.62
C GLU A 95 1.43 5.40 10.03
N PHE A 96 1.16 6.48 10.78
CA PHE A 96 1.47 7.87 10.41
C PHE A 96 1.69 8.75 11.65
N ASP A 97 2.35 9.92 11.46
CA ASP A 97 2.89 10.74 12.55
C ASP A 97 1.81 11.24 13.53
N ALA A 98 0.63 11.65 13.06
CA ALA A 98 -0.47 12.09 13.92
C ALA A 98 -1.02 10.97 14.81
N ASN A 99 -0.73 9.70 14.50
CA ASN A 99 -1.05 8.51 15.30
C ASN A 99 0.14 8.00 16.12
N GLY A 100 1.22 8.77 16.20
CA GLY A 100 2.43 8.43 16.96
C GLY A 100 3.33 7.39 16.28
N PHE A 101 3.17 7.17 14.98
CA PHE A 101 4.03 6.28 14.19
C PHE A 101 4.77 7.09 13.12
N LYS A 102 6.11 7.03 13.10
CA LYS A 102 6.91 7.79 12.15
C LYS A 102 6.76 7.22 10.74
N ASN A 103 6.16 8.01 9.83
CA ASN A 103 6.06 7.70 8.41
C ASN A 103 6.61 8.86 7.60
N GLY A 104 7.79 8.68 7.04
CA GLY A 104 8.51 9.73 6.30
C GLY A 104 8.23 9.75 4.79
N LEU A 105 7.27 8.98 4.28
CA LEU A 105 6.94 8.95 2.86
C LEU A 105 5.96 10.08 2.53
N SER A 106 6.40 11.03 1.69
CA SER A 106 5.58 12.18 1.29
C SER A 106 4.54 11.81 0.24
N HIS A 107 3.37 12.49 0.31
CA HIS A 107 2.27 12.32 -0.64
C HIS A 107 2.52 13.11 -1.93
N MET A 108 3.46 12.60 -2.72
CA MET A 108 3.80 13.07 -4.05
C MET A 108 3.03 12.27 -5.11
N ARG A 109 3.01 12.76 -6.37
CA ARG A 109 2.42 12.01 -7.48
C ARG A 109 2.98 10.58 -7.56
N GLY A 110 2.09 9.60 -7.57
CA GLY A 110 2.43 8.18 -7.56
C GLY A 110 2.52 7.54 -6.17
N THR A 111 2.47 8.31 -5.08
CA THR A 111 2.45 7.75 -3.72
C THR A 111 1.14 7.01 -3.46
N VAL A 112 1.24 5.83 -2.86
CA VAL A 112 0.12 4.97 -2.47
C VAL A 112 -0.06 5.03 -0.96
N SER A 113 -1.29 5.29 -0.49
CA SER A 113 -1.58 5.53 0.91
C SER A 113 -2.90 4.90 1.34
N MET A 114 -2.99 4.46 2.60
CA MET A 114 -4.17 3.81 3.16
C MET A 114 -5.25 4.85 3.48
N ALA A 115 -6.46 4.63 2.95
CA ALA A 115 -7.61 5.42 3.32
C ALA A 115 -8.13 5.03 4.70
N ARG A 116 -8.79 5.98 5.38
CA ARG A 116 -9.36 5.79 6.71
C ARG A 116 -10.59 6.66 6.95
N LYS A 117 -11.35 6.33 7.96
CA LYS A 117 -12.43 7.16 8.51
C LYS A 117 -11.84 8.26 9.42
N SER A 118 -12.67 8.94 10.19
CA SER A 118 -12.22 10.01 11.11
C SER A 118 -11.33 9.52 12.26
N ASP A 119 -11.52 8.30 12.74
CA ASP A 119 -10.62 7.67 13.71
C ASP A 119 -9.34 7.20 13.02
N TYR A 120 -8.20 7.37 13.68
CA TYR A 120 -6.89 7.07 13.11
C TYR A 120 -6.65 5.57 12.88
N ASP A 121 -7.29 4.72 13.65
CA ASP A 121 -7.17 3.26 13.61
C ASP A 121 -8.29 2.61 12.79
N THR A 122 -8.72 3.24 11.70
CA THR A 122 -9.79 2.75 10.82
C THR A 122 -9.33 2.44 9.39
N GLY A 123 -8.03 2.31 9.18
CA GLY A 123 -7.48 1.73 7.95
C GLY A 123 -7.98 0.30 7.78
N GLY A 124 -8.25 -0.12 6.57
CA GLY A 124 -8.74 -1.47 6.26
C GLY A 124 -8.24 -1.96 4.92
N SER A 125 -9.09 -1.92 3.90
CA SER A 125 -8.73 -2.34 2.54
C SER A 125 -8.68 -1.19 1.54
N GLN A 126 -9.35 -0.07 1.82
CA GLN A 126 -9.38 1.04 0.88
C GLN A 126 -8.05 1.80 0.86
N PHE A 127 -7.56 2.09 -0.33
CA PHE A 127 -6.34 2.87 -0.54
C PHE A 127 -6.49 3.82 -1.71
N PHE A 128 -5.60 4.80 -1.78
CA PHE A 128 -5.57 5.78 -2.86
C PHE A 128 -4.17 5.94 -3.42
N ILE A 129 -4.10 6.36 -4.67
CA ILE A 129 -2.86 6.70 -5.38
C ILE A 129 -2.92 8.19 -5.71
N MET A 130 -1.90 8.92 -5.31
CA MET A 130 -1.81 10.36 -5.54
C MET A 130 -1.56 10.67 -7.01
N GLU A 131 -2.40 11.49 -7.61
CA GLU A 131 -2.21 12.02 -8.97
C GLU A 131 -1.39 13.33 -8.96
N GLY A 132 -1.43 14.06 -7.84
CA GLY A 132 -0.67 15.28 -7.58
C GLY A 132 0.16 15.22 -6.30
N SER A 133 0.80 16.35 -5.96
CA SER A 133 1.55 16.54 -4.71
C SER A 133 0.71 17.28 -3.69
N TYR A 134 0.47 16.65 -2.54
CA TYR A 134 -0.40 17.17 -1.48
C TYR A 134 0.23 16.97 -0.10
N PRO A 135 1.16 17.87 0.33
CA PRO A 135 1.85 17.76 1.61
C PRO A 135 0.91 17.76 2.83
N GLU A 136 -0.32 18.24 2.72
CA GLU A 136 -1.32 18.19 3.78
C GLU A 136 -1.78 16.78 4.15
N TYR A 137 -1.49 15.79 3.32
CA TYR A 137 -1.70 14.37 3.64
C TYR A 137 -0.54 13.78 4.46
N ASP A 138 0.66 14.40 4.39
CA ASP A 138 1.83 13.93 5.12
C ASP A 138 1.57 13.94 6.63
N GLY A 139 1.99 12.85 7.29
CA GLY A 139 1.74 12.64 8.70
C GLY A 139 0.29 12.39 9.11
N ASN A 140 -0.68 12.41 8.18
CA ASN A 140 -2.10 12.19 8.43
C ASN A 140 -2.64 10.88 7.85
N TYR A 141 -1.92 10.27 6.91
CA TYR A 141 -2.26 9.01 6.27
C TYR A 141 -1.03 8.10 6.19
N ALA A 142 -1.26 6.79 6.22
CA ALA A 142 -0.21 5.79 6.11
C ALA A 142 0.18 5.58 4.64
N ALA A 143 1.16 6.35 4.15
CA ALA A 143 1.78 6.09 2.88
C ALA A 143 2.62 4.81 2.98
N PHE A 144 2.44 3.86 2.04
CA PHE A 144 3.03 2.53 2.12
C PHE A 144 3.67 2.03 0.82
N GLY A 145 3.70 2.87 -0.23
CA GLY A 145 4.33 2.52 -1.50
C GLY A 145 4.33 3.67 -2.50
N THR A 146 4.96 3.44 -3.64
CA THR A 146 5.00 4.37 -4.77
C THR A 146 4.86 3.63 -6.10
N LEU A 147 4.30 4.27 -7.12
CA LEU A 147 4.32 3.70 -8.47
C LEU A 147 5.76 3.48 -8.94
N ALA A 148 6.03 2.30 -9.48
CA ALA A 148 7.38 1.81 -9.71
C ALA A 148 7.99 2.30 -11.04
N ASP A 149 7.17 2.73 -12.02
CA ASP A 149 7.63 3.05 -13.36
C ASP A 149 6.77 4.09 -14.09
N ALA A 150 7.30 4.62 -15.19
CA ALA A 150 6.64 5.63 -16.00
C ALA A 150 5.32 5.13 -16.63
N ALA A 151 5.25 3.86 -17.03
CA ALA A 151 4.04 3.28 -17.62
C ALA A 151 2.89 3.25 -16.59
N SER A 152 3.20 2.98 -15.33
CA SER A 152 2.25 3.06 -14.21
C SER A 152 1.75 4.48 -13.98
N LEU A 153 2.62 5.48 -14.09
CA LEU A 153 2.25 6.90 -14.01
C LEU A 153 1.39 7.34 -15.20
N GLU A 154 1.65 6.83 -16.40
CA GLU A 154 0.80 7.09 -17.58
C GLU A 154 -0.60 6.47 -17.41
N THR A 155 -0.68 5.25 -16.87
CA THR A 155 -1.96 4.62 -16.54
C THR A 155 -2.73 5.42 -15.48
N LEU A 156 -2.04 5.94 -14.46
CA LEU A 156 -2.64 6.82 -13.45
C LEU A 156 -3.26 8.07 -14.10
N ASP A 157 -2.55 8.75 -15.00
CA ASP A 157 -3.05 9.94 -15.70
C ASP A 157 -4.27 9.62 -16.59
N GLN A 158 -4.26 8.47 -17.28
CA GLN A 158 -5.39 8.01 -18.08
C GLN A 158 -6.64 7.79 -17.22
N ILE A 159 -6.48 7.25 -16.00
CA ILE A 159 -7.57 7.07 -15.05
C ILE A 159 -8.02 8.42 -14.50
N GLY A 160 -7.10 9.28 -14.06
CA GLY A 160 -7.38 10.59 -13.47
C GLY A 160 -8.09 11.56 -14.41
N SER A 161 -7.92 11.35 -15.74
CA SER A 161 -8.62 12.14 -16.78
C SER A 161 -10.02 11.64 -17.13
N ARG A 162 -10.49 10.52 -16.54
CA ARG A 162 -11.82 9.97 -16.84
C ARG A 162 -12.93 10.90 -16.34
N PRO A 163 -14.01 11.07 -17.13
CA PRO A 163 -15.18 11.83 -16.69
C PRO A 163 -15.82 11.20 -15.45
N VAL A 164 -16.18 12.05 -14.49
CA VAL A 164 -16.83 11.67 -13.22
C VAL A 164 -18.16 12.39 -13.05
N ASP A 165 -19.00 11.87 -12.18
CA ASP A 165 -20.21 12.55 -11.72
C ASP A 165 -19.92 13.58 -10.59
N GLY A 166 -20.98 14.20 -10.06
CA GLY A 166 -20.87 15.19 -8.98
C GLY A 166 -20.35 14.63 -7.65
N SER A 167 -20.20 13.31 -7.52
CA SER A 167 -19.66 12.60 -6.35
C SER A 167 -18.26 12.02 -6.62
N TYR A 168 -17.63 12.41 -7.72
CA TYR A 168 -16.32 11.90 -8.18
C TYR A 168 -16.32 10.42 -8.56
N VAL A 169 -17.48 9.81 -8.86
CA VAL A 169 -17.58 8.44 -9.34
C VAL A 169 -17.37 8.42 -10.85
N PRO A 170 -16.46 7.60 -11.41
CA PRO A 170 -16.27 7.50 -12.86
C PRO A 170 -17.57 7.12 -13.58
N LEU A 171 -17.91 7.87 -14.66
CA LEU A 171 -19.10 7.60 -15.46
C LEU A 171 -18.99 6.24 -16.18
N ASP A 172 -17.77 5.89 -16.62
CA ASP A 172 -17.44 4.56 -17.11
C ASP A 172 -16.74 3.78 -16.01
N ARG A 173 -17.29 2.61 -15.68
CA ARG A 173 -16.74 1.79 -14.59
C ARG A 173 -15.34 1.29 -14.92
N ILE A 174 -14.38 1.63 -14.05
CA ILE A 174 -13.00 1.16 -14.13
C ILE A 174 -12.85 -0.03 -13.18
N ARG A 175 -12.71 -1.24 -13.75
CA ARG A 175 -12.68 -2.48 -12.95
C ARG A 175 -11.27 -3.02 -12.80
N ILE A 176 -10.96 -3.41 -11.58
CA ILE A 176 -9.77 -4.18 -11.23
C ILE A 176 -10.04 -5.63 -11.64
N GLN A 177 -9.23 -6.19 -12.53
CA GLN A 177 -9.25 -7.60 -12.82
C GLN A 177 -8.66 -8.39 -11.66
N ARG A 178 -7.49 -7.93 -11.16
CA ARG A 178 -6.80 -8.51 -10.01
C ARG A 178 -5.72 -7.57 -9.48
N ILE A 179 -5.34 -7.79 -8.21
CA ILE A 179 -4.10 -7.27 -7.63
C ILE A 179 -3.30 -8.45 -7.09
N ARG A 180 -2.01 -8.53 -7.41
CA ARG A 180 -1.10 -9.57 -6.88
C ARG A 180 0.22 -8.93 -6.50
N VAL A 181 0.84 -9.48 -5.45
CA VAL A 181 2.11 -8.98 -4.93
C VAL A 181 3.17 -10.07 -5.09
N GLU A 182 4.26 -9.70 -5.74
CA GLU A 182 5.49 -10.49 -5.79
C GLU A 182 6.36 -10.10 -4.60
N THR A 183 6.75 -11.06 -3.77
CA THR A 183 7.51 -10.84 -2.54
C THR A 183 8.98 -11.24 -2.64
N PHE A 184 9.43 -11.74 -3.80
CA PHE A 184 10.81 -12.17 -4.06
C PHE A 184 11.34 -13.14 -3.00
N GLU A 185 10.52 -14.14 -2.63
CA GLU A 185 10.81 -15.16 -1.62
C GLU A 185 10.87 -14.63 -0.16
N ALA A 186 10.65 -13.32 0.06
CA ALA A 186 10.50 -12.81 1.41
C ALA A 186 9.16 -13.22 2.03
N GLU A 187 9.18 -13.57 3.30
CA GLU A 187 7.99 -13.89 4.08
C GLU A 187 7.43 -12.62 4.75
N TYR A 188 6.12 -12.42 4.62
CA TYR A 188 5.40 -11.33 5.26
C TYR A 188 4.36 -11.91 6.21
N PRO A 189 4.38 -11.54 7.50
CA PRO A 189 3.42 -12.08 8.48
C PRO A 189 2.01 -11.58 8.19
N ASP A 190 1.03 -12.28 8.72
CA ASP A 190 -0.34 -11.76 8.77
C ASP A 190 -0.38 -10.41 9.50
N PRO A 191 -1.24 -9.46 9.07
CA PRO A 191 -1.33 -8.15 9.71
C PRO A 191 -1.87 -8.25 11.14
N GLU A 192 -1.40 -7.34 11.99
CA GLU A 192 -2.04 -7.07 13.27
C GLU A 192 -3.35 -6.33 13.01
N THR A 193 -4.48 -6.92 13.41
CA THR A 193 -5.81 -6.39 13.17
C THR A 193 -6.49 -5.91 14.44
N LEU A 194 -7.42 -4.97 14.28
CA LEU A 194 -8.25 -4.41 15.33
C LEU A 194 -9.72 -4.77 15.05
N LYS A 195 -10.48 -5.11 16.09
CA LYS A 195 -11.89 -5.38 15.96
C LYS A 195 -12.67 -4.08 15.73
N LYS A 196 -13.55 -4.09 14.74
CA LYS A 196 -14.33 -2.91 14.36
C LYS A 196 -15.17 -2.36 15.47
N ASP A 197 -15.89 -3.22 16.20
CA ASP A 197 -16.75 -2.86 17.31
C ASP A 197 -15.99 -2.15 18.44
N GLU A 198 -14.74 -2.54 18.71
CA GLU A 198 -13.90 -1.88 19.71
C GLU A 198 -13.49 -0.46 19.29
N ILE A 199 -13.26 -0.23 18.00
CA ILE A 199 -12.86 1.06 17.45
C ILE A 199 -14.09 1.97 17.25
N ASP A 200 -15.16 1.45 16.66
CA ASP A 200 -16.38 2.21 16.38
C ASP A 200 -17.04 2.71 17.68
N ASN A 201 -16.99 1.92 18.76
CA ASN A 201 -17.51 2.30 20.08
C ASN A 201 -16.66 3.36 20.80
N ARG A 202 -15.41 3.61 20.41
CA ARG A 202 -14.57 4.71 21.00
C ARG A 202 -15.22 6.09 20.82
N LYS A 203 -16.03 6.28 19.77
CA LYS A 203 -16.71 7.55 19.47
C LYS A 203 -17.90 7.81 20.39
N ASP A 204 -18.59 6.78 20.84
CA ASP A 204 -19.77 6.91 21.69
C ASP A 204 -19.39 7.20 23.17
N GLY A 205 -18.18 6.78 23.60
CA GLY A 205 -17.68 7.03 24.95
C GLY A 205 -17.20 8.47 25.24
N LYS A 206 -17.03 9.32 24.22
CA LYS A 206 -16.60 10.73 24.37
C LYS A 206 -17.78 11.72 24.45
N LYS A 207 -19.02 11.24 24.47
CA LYS A 207 -20.25 12.04 24.61
C LYS A 207 -20.92 11.87 25.99
N LYS A 208 -20.14 11.57 27.05
CA LYS A 208 -20.65 11.61 28.43
C LYS A 208 -19.88 12.62 29.26
#